data_120f35b8935371c10c649f1647cf9143
#
_entry.id   120f35b8935371c10c649f1647cf9143
#
_cell.length_a   1.000
_cell.length_b   1.000
_cell.length_c   1.000
_cell.angle_alpha   90.00
_cell.angle_beta   90.00
_cell.angle_gamma   90.00
#
_symmetry.space_group_name_H-M   'P 1'
#
loop_
_entity.id
_entity.type
_entity.pdbx_description
1 polymer ?
#
loop_
_entity_poly.entity_id
_entity_poly.type
_entity_poly.pdbx_seq_one_letter_code
_entity_poly.pdbx_strand_id
1 'polypeptide(L)'
;MTNIWWVRRDLRLTDNAALQVALEAGPVVPVFILDPAFSGSSLRRKDFLYEGLHAFDRDLRARGSYLVIRKGNTVQALGELLWETDSETIYSEEDFTPYAIKRDEEVARHLSLNLIHGQTAHHPNSILKANGTPYIVYTPYSKAWKANLPSRLTPAPAPEKIDTPVRIRSEPLPRYKVSPLFPSGEQEALTRLDEFLHRQIFSYSEDRNRMDLEGTSTLSPYLHFGMLGLRQAIHAARQAMIQARGEMPKRSAEVWLNELIWREFYIQILFHFPHVSQTAFNASLANIEWINDESQFEAWKAGRTGVPIVDAAMRQLREIGWMHNRARMIVASYLVKDLLIDWRWGEAWFMENLLDGDLAANNSGWQWTAGTGTDAAPYFRIFNPVLQSIKFDPNGNYIRRWVPELRQLDSKVIHAPWEHGLKAKGYPDRPLVERDKERTLLAYQQSKQRMERV
;
A
#
# COMPACT_ATOMS: atom_id res chain seq x y z
N MET A 1 25.32 27.64 5.65
CA MET A 1 24.54 27.67 4.39
C MET A 1 23.20 27.05 4.64
N THR A 2 22.18 27.49 3.94
CA THR A 2 20.81 26.87 4.03
C THR A 2 20.77 25.66 3.15
N ASN A 3 19.97 24.65 3.55
CA ASN A 3 19.76 23.40 2.81
C ASN A 3 18.29 23.24 2.42
N ILE A 4 18.02 22.58 1.31
CA ILE A 4 16.67 22.24 0.92
C ILE A 4 16.36 20.82 1.41
N TRP A 5 15.29 20.65 2.16
CA TRP A 5 14.71 19.33 2.43
C TRP A 5 13.50 19.12 1.53
N TRP A 6 13.69 18.33 0.49
CA TRP A 6 12.63 18.01 -0.46
C TRP A 6 11.80 16.84 0.05
N VAL A 7 10.67 17.18 0.68
CA VAL A 7 9.70 16.25 1.27
C VAL A 7 8.87 15.59 0.17
N ARG A 8 8.64 14.28 0.28
CA ARG A 8 7.87 13.49 -0.70
C ARG A 8 6.92 12.51 -0.03
N ARG A 9 7.35 11.25 0.16
CA ARG A 9 6.62 10.18 0.86
C ARG A 9 7.20 9.96 2.27
N ASP A 10 7.53 11.03 2.92
CA ASP A 10 8.16 11.09 4.23
C ASP A 10 7.54 12.20 5.10
N LEU A 11 6.18 12.27 5.11
CA LEU A 11 5.40 13.30 5.80
C LEU A 11 5.40 13.10 7.32
N ARG A 12 6.60 13.09 7.91
CA ARG A 12 6.83 12.95 9.35
C ARG A 12 8.09 13.71 9.78
N LEU A 13 8.16 14.03 11.05
CA LEU A 13 9.33 14.60 11.69
C LEU A 13 10.12 13.56 12.51
N THR A 14 9.44 12.55 13.04
CA THR A 14 10.06 11.47 13.80
C THR A 14 10.73 10.47 12.86
N ASP A 15 11.98 10.11 13.17
CA ASP A 15 12.77 9.12 12.40
C ASP A 15 12.84 9.44 10.89
N ASN A 16 12.98 10.73 10.55
CA ASN A 16 13.16 11.17 9.17
C ASN A 16 14.65 11.35 8.86
N ALA A 17 15.20 10.41 8.10
CA ALA A 17 16.64 10.36 7.83
C ALA A 17 17.13 11.56 7.00
N ALA A 18 16.35 11.99 6.00
CA ALA A 18 16.71 13.13 5.17
C ALA A 18 16.71 14.44 5.97
N LEU A 19 15.72 14.64 6.84
CA LEU A 19 15.67 15.79 7.73
C LEU A 19 16.86 15.83 8.69
N GLN A 20 17.23 14.68 9.28
CA GLN A 20 18.36 14.60 10.21
C GLN A 20 19.66 15.04 9.55
N VAL A 21 19.99 14.48 8.38
CA VAL A 21 21.20 14.83 7.64
C VAL A 21 21.17 16.28 7.17
N ALA A 22 20.02 16.80 6.74
CA ALA A 22 19.88 18.19 6.35
C ALA A 22 20.11 19.16 7.52
N LEU A 23 19.60 18.84 8.72
CA LEU A 23 19.78 19.64 9.93
C LEU A 23 21.24 19.64 10.45
N GLU A 24 21.95 18.52 10.31
CA GLU A 24 23.39 18.44 10.63
C GLU A 24 24.20 19.35 9.72
N ALA A 25 23.76 19.57 8.48
CA ALA A 25 24.42 20.45 7.52
C ALA A 25 24.07 21.94 7.70
N GLY A 26 23.00 22.30 8.43
CA GLY A 26 22.60 23.68 8.71
C GLY A 26 21.11 23.97 8.71
N PRO A 27 20.69 25.24 8.60
CA PRO A 27 19.29 25.63 8.47
C PRO A 27 18.62 24.96 7.28
N VAL A 28 17.33 24.63 7.41
CA VAL A 28 16.62 23.79 6.44
C VAL A 28 15.36 24.47 5.92
N VAL A 29 15.13 24.39 4.61
CA VAL A 29 13.87 24.77 3.95
C VAL A 29 13.09 23.51 3.57
N PRO A 30 12.04 23.14 4.30
CA PRO A 30 11.14 22.05 3.89
C PRO A 30 10.34 22.48 2.66
N VAL A 31 10.39 21.69 1.59
CA VAL A 31 9.62 21.97 0.38
C VAL A 31 8.86 20.74 -0.09
N PHE A 32 7.60 20.92 -0.47
CA PHE A 32 6.82 19.93 -1.20
C PHE A 32 6.47 20.45 -2.58
N ILE A 33 6.70 19.65 -3.62
CA ILE A 33 6.41 20.04 -5.01
C ILE A 33 5.14 19.34 -5.47
N LEU A 34 4.15 20.16 -5.89
CA LEU A 34 2.95 19.70 -6.55
C LEU A 34 3.30 19.38 -8.01
N ASP A 35 3.83 18.19 -8.23
CA ASP A 35 4.25 17.70 -9.54
C ASP A 35 3.03 17.44 -10.42
N PRO A 36 3.02 17.86 -11.71
CA PRO A 36 1.97 17.56 -12.68
C PRO A 36 1.66 16.05 -12.83
N ALA A 37 2.63 15.18 -12.60
CA ALA A 37 2.43 13.72 -12.60
C ALA A 37 1.36 13.26 -11.59
N PHE A 38 1.07 14.02 -10.53
CA PHE A 38 -0.01 13.73 -9.60
C PHE A 38 -1.41 14.08 -10.15
N SER A 39 -1.51 14.73 -11.31
CA SER A 39 -2.80 15.16 -11.86
C SER A 39 -3.78 14.00 -12.08
N GLY A 40 -3.29 12.84 -12.53
CA GLY A 40 -4.06 11.61 -12.72
C GLY A 40 -4.29 10.76 -11.46
N SER A 41 -3.81 11.18 -10.28
CA SER A 41 -3.98 10.41 -9.06
C SER A 41 -5.42 10.45 -8.54
N SER A 42 -5.81 9.39 -7.79
CA SER A 42 -7.09 9.31 -7.09
C SER A 42 -7.39 10.57 -6.27
N LEU A 43 -8.60 11.11 -6.41
CA LEU A 43 -9.04 12.27 -5.63
C LEU A 43 -8.95 12.00 -4.12
N ARG A 44 -9.31 10.81 -3.67
CA ARG A 44 -9.21 10.43 -2.26
C ARG A 44 -7.78 10.41 -1.76
N ARG A 45 -6.84 9.89 -2.56
CA ARG A 45 -5.41 9.94 -2.20
C ARG A 45 -4.88 11.37 -2.16
N LYS A 46 -5.33 12.23 -3.09
CA LYS A 46 -4.99 13.67 -3.05
C LYS A 46 -5.53 14.33 -1.80
N ASP A 47 -6.79 14.10 -1.46
CA ASP A 47 -7.39 14.65 -0.25
C ASP A 47 -6.63 14.23 1.01
N PHE A 48 -6.29 12.93 1.13
CA PHE A 48 -5.51 12.41 2.25
C PHE A 48 -4.09 13.00 2.29
N LEU A 49 -3.42 13.10 1.14
CA LEU A 49 -2.12 13.77 1.02
C LEU A 49 -2.21 15.24 1.45
N TYR A 50 -3.18 15.97 0.92
CA TYR A 50 -3.31 17.40 1.19
C TYR A 50 -3.66 17.69 2.64
N GLU A 51 -4.54 16.90 3.27
CA GLU A 51 -4.78 16.94 4.71
C GLU A 51 -3.47 16.68 5.48
N GLY A 52 -2.67 15.69 5.03
CA GLY A 52 -1.37 15.39 5.59
C GLY A 52 -0.36 16.54 5.47
N LEU A 53 -0.34 17.26 4.34
CA LEU A 53 0.50 18.46 4.18
C LEU A 53 0.10 19.57 5.15
N HIS A 54 -1.19 19.77 5.39
CA HIS A 54 -1.66 20.73 6.39
C HIS A 54 -1.28 20.32 7.83
N ALA A 55 -1.38 19.02 8.15
CA ALA A 55 -0.93 18.50 9.46
C ALA A 55 0.57 18.69 9.62
N PHE A 56 1.34 18.34 8.60
CA PHE A 56 2.78 18.48 8.57
C PHE A 56 3.26 19.92 8.68
N ASP A 57 2.61 20.88 8.01
CA ASP A 57 2.91 22.32 8.14
C ASP A 57 2.63 22.82 9.58
N ARG A 58 1.55 22.35 10.23
CA ARG A 58 1.30 22.65 11.65
C ARG A 58 2.42 22.14 12.54
N ASP A 59 2.89 20.90 12.31
CA ASP A 59 3.96 20.30 13.11
C ASP A 59 5.32 21.02 12.91
N LEU A 60 5.60 21.48 11.69
CA LEU A 60 6.74 22.32 11.37
C LEU A 60 6.65 23.68 12.07
N ARG A 61 5.48 24.34 12.02
CA ARG A 61 5.26 25.65 12.67
C ARG A 61 5.43 25.59 14.18
N ALA A 62 5.00 24.51 14.80
CA ALA A 62 5.25 24.29 16.23
C ALA A 62 6.72 24.21 16.61
N ARG A 63 7.63 24.02 15.60
CA ARG A 63 9.08 23.92 15.75
C ARG A 63 9.86 25.09 15.14
N GLY A 64 9.17 26.19 14.80
CA GLY A 64 9.78 27.39 14.25
C GLY A 64 10.06 27.36 12.73
N SER A 65 9.51 26.36 12.03
CA SER A 65 9.64 26.18 10.58
C SER A 65 8.29 26.33 9.87
N TYR A 66 8.22 26.06 8.57
CA TYR A 66 7.01 26.01 7.78
C TYR A 66 7.25 25.26 6.48
N LEU A 67 6.19 24.71 5.88
CA LEU A 67 6.28 24.01 4.61
C LEU A 67 6.16 24.98 3.44
N VAL A 68 7.17 24.99 2.59
CA VAL A 68 7.14 25.69 1.29
C VAL A 68 6.46 24.80 0.26
N ILE A 69 5.48 25.33 -0.45
CA ILE A 69 4.82 24.64 -1.57
C ILE A 69 5.30 25.23 -2.89
N ARG A 70 5.76 24.38 -3.78
CA ARG A 70 6.07 24.72 -5.19
C ARG A 70 5.18 23.89 -6.12
N LYS A 71 5.02 24.36 -7.36
CA LYS A 71 4.21 23.68 -8.38
C LYS A 71 4.93 23.68 -9.71
N GLY A 72 4.84 22.59 -10.44
CA GLY A 72 5.38 22.48 -11.80
C GLY A 72 6.50 21.45 -11.92
N ASN A 73 7.38 21.68 -12.89
CA ASN A 73 8.53 20.80 -13.12
C ASN A 73 9.47 20.79 -11.91
N THR A 74 9.84 19.60 -11.47
CA THR A 74 10.61 19.40 -10.24
C THR A 74 12.00 20.03 -10.31
N VAL A 75 12.73 19.86 -11.43
CA VAL A 75 14.08 20.44 -11.60
C VAL A 75 14.03 21.95 -11.55
N GLN A 76 13.08 22.56 -12.29
CA GLN A 76 12.90 24.01 -12.30
C GLN A 76 12.54 24.55 -10.90
N ALA A 77 11.54 23.94 -10.25
CA ALA A 77 11.06 24.40 -8.94
C ALA A 77 12.15 24.32 -7.85
N LEU A 78 12.96 23.26 -7.87
CA LEU A 78 14.11 23.10 -6.95
C LEU A 78 15.23 24.07 -7.29
N GLY A 79 15.55 24.26 -8.57
CA GLY A 79 16.58 25.21 -9.01
C GLY A 79 16.24 26.66 -8.64
N GLU A 80 14.99 27.08 -8.84
CA GLU A 80 14.51 28.41 -8.41
C GLU A 80 14.62 28.57 -6.88
N LEU A 81 14.28 27.52 -6.12
CA LEU A 81 14.35 27.57 -4.66
C LEU A 81 15.79 27.61 -4.15
N LEU A 82 16.73 26.86 -4.75
CA LEU A 82 18.15 26.92 -4.43
C LEU A 82 18.70 28.36 -4.62
N TRP A 83 18.34 28.97 -5.75
CA TRP A 83 18.77 30.37 -6.04
C TRP A 83 18.15 31.38 -5.07
N GLU A 84 16.83 31.24 -4.77
CA GLU A 84 16.09 32.14 -3.86
C GLU A 84 16.64 32.12 -2.42
N THR A 85 17.12 30.96 -1.98
CA THR A 85 17.54 30.71 -0.59
C THR A 85 19.05 30.70 -0.40
N ASP A 86 19.82 30.95 -1.48
CA ASP A 86 21.30 30.81 -1.48
C ASP A 86 21.74 29.45 -0.92
N SER A 87 21.05 28.41 -1.37
CA SER A 87 21.26 27.00 -0.94
C SER A 87 22.03 26.26 -2.02
N GLU A 88 22.87 25.28 -1.62
CA GLU A 88 23.67 24.49 -2.57
C GLU A 88 23.22 23.05 -2.67
N THR A 89 22.59 22.50 -1.61
CA THR A 89 22.30 21.05 -1.52
C THR A 89 20.83 20.77 -1.22
N ILE A 90 20.31 19.76 -1.90
CA ILE A 90 18.97 19.21 -1.70
C ILE A 90 19.11 17.86 -1.03
N TYR A 91 18.38 17.64 0.07
CA TYR A 91 18.28 16.36 0.77
C TYR A 91 16.87 15.80 0.60
N SER A 92 16.77 14.51 0.33
CA SER A 92 15.47 13.83 0.19
C SER A 92 15.56 12.36 0.58
N GLU A 93 14.51 11.77 1.16
CA GLU A 93 14.45 10.31 1.30
C GLU A 93 14.38 9.65 -0.07
N GLU A 94 15.15 8.60 -0.28
CA GLU A 94 15.18 7.81 -1.53
C GLU A 94 13.83 7.09 -1.75
N ASP A 95 13.32 7.11 -2.99
CA ASP A 95 12.09 6.40 -3.40
C ASP A 95 12.40 5.43 -4.53
N PHE A 96 12.01 4.18 -4.37
CA PHE A 96 12.38 3.05 -5.22
C PHE A 96 11.39 2.76 -6.36
N THR A 97 10.39 3.62 -6.57
CA THR A 97 9.46 3.45 -7.70
C THR A 97 10.14 3.85 -9.02
N PRO A 98 9.82 3.19 -10.16
CA PRO A 98 10.43 3.52 -11.45
C PRO A 98 10.28 4.99 -11.86
N TYR A 99 9.15 5.61 -11.51
CA TYR A 99 8.96 7.05 -11.73
C TYR A 99 9.91 7.89 -10.88
N ALA A 100 10.01 7.59 -9.58
CA ALA A 100 10.85 8.36 -8.67
C ALA A 100 12.34 8.25 -9.03
N ILE A 101 12.80 7.05 -9.37
CA ILE A 101 14.20 6.84 -9.82
C ILE A 101 14.53 7.74 -11.01
N LYS A 102 13.70 7.73 -12.06
CA LYS A 102 13.90 8.57 -13.25
C LYS A 102 13.86 10.06 -12.94
N ARG A 103 12.93 10.50 -12.10
CA ARG A 103 12.81 11.88 -11.66
C ARG A 103 14.03 12.31 -10.86
N ASP A 104 14.49 11.47 -9.92
CA ASP A 104 15.63 11.78 -9.05
C ASP A 104 16.95 11.80 -9.85
N GLU A 105 17.12 10.91 -10.83
CA GLU A 105 18.22 10.96 -11.80
C GLU A 105 18.21 12.25 -12.63
N GLU A 106 17.02 12.71 -13.05
CA GLU A 106 16.89 13.97 -13.78
C GLU A 106 17.26 15.17 -12.91
N VAL A 107 16.81 15.22 -11.66
CA VAL A 107 17.20 16.25 -10.70
C VAL A 107 18.72 16.22 -10.45
N ALA A 108 19.30 15.04 -10.21
CA ALA A 108 20.73 14.88 -9.92
C ALA A 108 21.64 15.27 -11.08
N ARG A 109 21.16 15.20 -12.33
CA ARG A 109 21.92 15.69 -13.51
C ARG A 109 22.07 17.20 -13.54
N HIS A 110 21.20 17.95 -12.92
CA HIS A 110 21.14 19.41 -13.00
C HIS A 110 21.44 20.10 -11.67
N LEU A 111 21.17 19.44 -10.54
CA LEU A 111 21.22 20.02 -9.21
C LEU A 111 21.95 19.08 -8.23
N SER A 112 22.52 19.64 -7.16
CA SER A 112 23.16 18.85 -6.10
C SER A 112 22.09 18.17 -5.24
N LEU A 113 21.77 16.91 -5.56
CA LEU A 113 20.80 16.08 -4.85
C LEU A 113 21.51 15.01 -4.02
N ASN A 114 21.24 14.99 -2.72
CA ASN A 114 21.69 13.96 -1.79
C ASN A 114 20.48 13.08 -1.39
N LEU A 115 20.44 11.87 -1.90
CA LEU A 115 19.41 10.88 -1.59
C LEU A 115 19.80 10.09 -0.33
N ILE A 116 18.91 10.09 0.65
CA ILE A 116 19.11 9.44 1.95
C ILE A 116 18.17 8.25 2.08
N HIS A 117 18.72 7.09 2.38
CA HIS A 117 17.93 5.89 2.64
C HIS A 117 17.13 6.04 3.94
N GLY A 118 15.80 5.99 3.86
CA GLY A 118 14.88 6.17 5.00
C GLY A 118 13.52 5.50 4.83
N GLN A 119 13.10 5.20 3.59
CA GLN A 119 11.79 4.65 3.29
C GLN A 119 11.63 3.17 3.72
N THR A 120 12.71 2.40 3.74
CA THR A 120 12.75 0.97 4.08
C THR A 120 13.77 0.72 5.20
N ALA A 121 13.68 -0.42 5.89
CA ALA A 121 14.68 -0.80 6.89
C ALA A 121 16.00 -1.25 6.23
N HIS A 122 15.88 -1.93 5.10
CA HIS A 122 17.02 -2.33 4.27
C HIS A 122 16.89 -1.72 2.89
N HIS A 123 17.97 -1.13 2.37
CA HIS A 123 18.00 -0.72 0.97
C HIS A 123 17.79 -1.93 0.05
N PRO A 124 17.01 -1.83 -1.04
CA PRO A 124 16.70 -2.97 -1.93
C PRO A 124 17.93 -3.74 -2.44
N ASN A 125 19.08 -3.06 -2.59
CA ASN A 125 20.36 -3.68 -2.97
C ASN A 125 21.12 -4.33 -1.82
N SER A 126 20.65 -4.28 -0.57
CA SER A 126 21.42 -4.80 0.56
C SER A 126 21.06 -6.22 0.96
N ILE A 127 19.85 -6.71 0.59
CA ILE A 127 19.40 -8.08 0.89
C ILE A 127 19.42 -8.92 -0.38
N LEU A 128 20.60 -9.41 -0.72
CA LEU A 128 20.82 -10.23 -1.93
C LEU A 128 21.28 -11.65 -1.56
N LYS A 129 21.13 -12.58 -2.50
CA LYS A 129 21.70 -13.93 -2.38
C LYS A 129 23.21 -13.86 -2.46
N ALA A 130 23.89 -14.95 -2.07
CA ALA A 130 25.34 -15.04 -2.10
C ALA A 130 25.97 -14.80 -3.51
N ASN A 131 25.21 -15.05 -4.57
CA ASN A 131 25.62 -14.79 -5.95
C ASN A 131 25.31 -13.37 -6.44
N GLY A 132 24.89 -12.45 -5.56
CA GLY A 132 24.55 -11.07 -5.88
C GLY A 132 23.17 -10.86 -6.54
N THR A 133 22.38 -11.92 -6.75
CA THR A 133 21.03 -11.78 -7.33
C THR A 133 19.96 -11.54 -6.28
N PRO A 134 18.86 -10.81 -6.61
CA PRO A 134 17.78 -10.57 -5.65
C PRO A 134 17.01 -11.85 -5.32
N TYR A 135 16.42 -11.87 -4.13
CA TYR A 135 15.46 -12.91 -3.76
C TYR A 135 14.14 -12.70 -4.51
N ILE A 136 13.60 -13.79 -5.07
CA ILE A 136 12.29 -13.81 -5.74
C ILE A 136 11.26 -14.68 -5.00
N VAL A 137 11.64 -15.22 -3.83
CA VAL A 137 10.78 -16.01 -2.95
C VAL A 137 10.83 -15.40 -1.56
N TYR A 138 9.67 -15.16 -0.96
CA TYR A 138 9.53 -14.45 0.32
C TYR A 138 10.23 -15.14 1.49
N THR A 139 10.05 -16.45 1.64
CA THR A 139 10.57 -17.17 2.81
C THR A 139 12.09 -17.03 3.00
N PRO A 140 12.95 -17.29 1.99
CA PRO A 140 14.39 -17.06 2.13
C PRO A 140 14.73 -15.57 2.24
N TYR A 141 14.00 -14.66 1.57
CA TYR A 141 14.16 -13.22 1.74
C TYR A 141 13.93 -12.79 3.18
N SER A 142 12.79 -13.17 3.76
CA SER A 142 12.41 -12.82 5.13
C SER A 142 13.44 -13.31 6.16
N LYS A 143 14.02 -14.51 5.97
CA LYS A 143 15.09 -15.03 6.82
C LYS A 143 16.35 -14.17 6.71
N ALA A 144 16.79 -13.85 5.50
CA ALA A 144 17.94 -12.98 5.27
C ALA A 144 17.72 -11.58 5.81
N TRP A 145 16.52 -11.02 5.58
CA TRP A 145 16.11 -9.71 6.07
C TRP A 145 16.21 -9.63 7.61
N LYS A 146 15.62 -10.61 8.32
CA LYS A 146 15.66 -10.67 9.78
C LYS A 146 17.09 -10.85 10.34
N ALA A 147 17.93 -11.62 9.65
CA ALA A 147 19.31 -11.85 10.05
C ALA A 147 20.20 -10.59 9.91
N ASN A 148 19.88 -9.71 8.97
CA ASN A 148 20.60 -8.47 8.72
C ASN A 148 20.02 -7.27 9.49
N LEU A 149 18.89 -7.44 10.18
CA LEU A 149 18.29 -6.34 10.93
C LEU A 149 19.20 -5.95 12.12
N PRO A 150 19.56 -4.66 12.29
CA PRO A 150 20.37 -4.20 13.41
C PRO A 150 19.79 -4.63 14.76
N SER A 151 20.65 -5.03 15.68
CA SER A 151 20.26 -5.43 17.03
C SER A 151 19.50 -4.31 17.76
N ARG A 152 19.92 -3.07 17.53
CA ARG A 152 19.22 -1.84 17.97
C ARG A 152 18.69 -1.09 16.76
N LEU A 153 17.38 -0.97 16.70
CA LEU A 153 16.67 -0.14 15.73
C LEU A 153 15.80 0.83 16.55
N THR A 154 16.42 1.90 17.03
CA THR A 154 15.68 2.92 17.80
C THR A 154 15.36 4.07 16.87
N PRO A 155 14.08 4.38 16.65
CA PRO A 155 13.67 5.55 15.87
C PRO A 155 14.21 6.83 16.53
N ALA A 156 14.69 7.75 15.70
CA ALA A 156 15.16 9.04 16.19
C ALA A 156 13.96 9.93 16.56
N PRO A 157 14.03 10.72 17.66
CA PRO A 157 12.97 11.65 18.01
C PRO A 157 12.81 12.75 16.96
N ALA A 158 11.63 13.34 16.89
CA ALA A 158 11.43 14.56 16.12
C ALA A 158 12.33 15.69 16.68
N PRO A 159 12.91 16.55 15.84
CA PRO A 159 13.70 17.69 16.30
C PRO A 159 12.85 18.66 17.10
N GLU A 160 13.40 19.22 18.17
CA GLU A 160 12.70 20.21 18.99
C GLU A 160 12.50 21.53 18.24
N LYS A 161 13.49 21.91 17.41
CA LYS A 161 13.49 23.14 16.65
C LYS A 161 14.02 22.89 15.24
N ILE A 162 13.46 23.60 14.27
CA ILE A 162 13.91 23.61 12.88
C ILE A 162 14.07 25.07 12.45
N ASP A 163 15.31 25.49 12.21
CA ASP A 163 15.60 26.83 11.72
C ASP A 163 15.36 26.91 10.21
N THR A 164 14.36 27.71 9.82
CA THR A 164 14.03 27.94 8.40
C THR A 164 14.08 29.45 8.11
N PRO A 165 14.77 29.91 7.04
CA PRO A 165 14.77 31.31 6.66
C PRO A 165 13.35 31.82 6.41
N VAL A 166 13.10 33.08 6.77
CA VAL A 166 11.82 33.74 6.57
C VAL A 166 11.68 34.34 5.17
N ARG A 167 10.43 34.54 4.70
CA ARG A 167 10.09 35.24 3.44
C ARG A 167 10.43 34.47 2.16
N ILE A 168 10.39 33.15 2.20
CA ILE A 168 10.48 32.32 0.99
C ILE A 168 9.09 32.29 0.31
N ARG A 169 9.06 32.52 -1.00
CA ARG A 169 7.81 32.42 -1.76
C ARG A 169 7.22 31.03 -1.65
N SER A 170 5.91 30.92 -1.42
CA SER A 170 5.19 29.64 -1.34
C SER A 170 3.83 29.77 -2.01
N GLU A 171 3.44 28.75 -2.74
CA GLU A 171 2.04 28.57 -3.13
C GLU A 171 1.20 28.23 -1.90
N PRO A 172 -0.12 28.51 -1.90
CA PRO A 172 -0.98 28.09 -0.81
C PRO A 172 -1.08 26.57 -0.72
N LEU A 173 -1.22 26.05 0.49
CA LEU A 173 -1.52 24.64 0.71
C LEU A 173 -2.81 24.25 -0.03
N PRO A 174 -2.84 23.11 -0.73
CA PRO A 174 -4.00 22.66 -1.46
C PRO A 174 -5.21 22.44 -0.55
N ARG A 175 -6.42 22.72 -1.05
CA ARG A 175 -7.67 22.39 -0.36
C ARG A 175 -7.91 20.88 -0.40
N TYR A 176 -8.58 20.35 0.61
CA TYR A 176 -8.88 18.92 0.72
C TYR A 176 -10.27 18.68 1.31
N LYS A 177 -10.78 17.47 1.10
CA LYS A 177 -11.98 16.95 1.75
C LYS A 177 -11.58 15.98 2.85
N VAL A 178 -12.03 16.24 4.08
CA VAL A 178 -11.72 15.38 5.24
C VAL A 178 -12.35 14.00 5.07
N SER A 179 -11.56 12.96 5.36
CA SER A 179 -12.07 11.59 5.52
C SER A 179 -12.26 11.30 7.01
N PRO A 180 -13.51 11.12 7.49
CA PRO A 180 -13.73 10.89 8.93
C PRO A 180 -13.15 9.55 9.43
N LEU A 181 -12.95 8.57 8.55
CA LEU A 181 -12.42 7.24 8.92
C LEU A 181 -10.88 7.18 8.88
N PHE A 182 -10.27 8.05 8.10
CA PHE A 182 -8.82 8.13 7.93
C PHE A 182 -8.38 9.59 7.99
N PRO A 183 -8.37 10.23 9.18
CA PRO A 183 -7.71 11.50 9.35
C PRO A 183 -6.22 11.36 9.03
N SER A 184 -5.63 12.38 8.43
CA SER A 184 -4.25 12.30 7.93
C SER A 184 -3.26 13.00 8.87
N GLY A 185 -2.00 12.53 8.88
CA GLY A 185 -0.89 13.13 9.62
C GLY A 185 -0.11 12.15 10.50
N GLU A 186 1.08 12.58 10.95
CA GLU A 186 1.98 11.77 11.75
C GLU A 186 1.36 11.42 13.11
N GLN A 187 0.73 12.38 13.80
CA GLN A 187 0.14 12.15 15.10
C GLN A 187 -0.99 11.10 15.05
N GLU A 188 -1.83 11.14 14.03
CA GLU A 188 -2.89 10.15 13.85
C GLU A 188 -2.30 8.76 13.58
N ALA A 189 -1.24 8.68 12.75
CA ALA A 189 -0.53 7.43 12.48
C ALA A 189 0.06 6.81 13.77
N LEU A 190 0.64 7.64 14.64
CA LEU A 190 1.19 7.20 15.92
C LEU A 190 0.08 6.76 16.89
N THR A 191 -1.03 7.47 16.94
CA THR A 191 -2.19 7.09 17.76
C THR A 191 -2.75 5.73 17.35
N ARG A 192 -2.94 5.49 16.03
CA ARG A 192 -3.39 4.19 15.52
C ARG A 192 -2.40 3.06 15.78
N LEU A 193 -1.10 3.36 15.67
CA LEU A 193 -0.07 2.39 16.01
C LEU A 193 -0.15 2.01 17.48
N ASP A 194 -0.26 2.98 18.37
CA ASP A 194 -0.37 2.77 19.82
C ASP A 194 -1.62 1.96 20.20
N GLU A 195 -2.78 2.32 19.66
CA GLU A 195 -4.03 1.58 19.86
C GLU A 195 -3.92 0.13 19.38
N PHE A 196 -3.30 -0.11 18.23
CA PHE A 196 -3.08 -1.45 17.70
C PHE A 196 -2.13 -2.27 18.59
N LEU A 197 -1.05 -1.65 19.09
CA LEU A 197 -0.08 -2.30 19.99
C LEU A 197 -0.70 -2.69 21.35
N HIS A 198 -1.64 -1.90 21.85
CA HIS A 198 -2.29 -2.18 23.12
C HIS A 198 -3.37 -3.26 23.06
N ARG A 199 -4.01 -3.48 21.91
CA ARG A 199 -5.20 -4.33 21.79
C ARG A 199 -5.02 -5.49 20.82
N GLN A 200 -4.71 -5.22 19.55
CA GLN A 200 -4.86 -6.19 18.46
C GLN A 200 -3.58 -6.98 18.15
N ILE A 201 -2.40 -6.42 18.41
CA ILE A 201 -1.14 -7.06 17.97
C ILE A 201 -0.95 -8.46 18.56
N PHE A 202 -1.44 -8.71 19.77
CA PHE A 202 -1.26 -9.97 20.48
C PHE A 202 -2.26 -11.08 20.06
N SER A 203 -3.32 -10.71 19.32
CA SER A 203 -4.27 -11.65 18.69
C SER A 203 -4.18 -11.62 17.16
N TYR A 204 -3.30 -10.81 16.58
CA TYR A 204 -3.23 -10.53 15.16
C TYR A 204 -3.12 -11.79 14.29
N SER A 205 -2.40 -12.83 14.71
CA SER A 205 -2.25 -14.06 13.94
C SER A 205 -3.61 -14.76 13.66
N GLU A 206 -4.58 -14.61 14.54
CA GLU A 206 -5.92 -15.17 14.43
C GLU A 206 -6.87 -14.18 13.73
N ASP A 207 -6.87 -12.93 14.20
CA ASP A 207 -7.86 -11.92 13.82
C ASP A 207 -7.61 -11.29 12.45
N ARG A 208 -6.35 -11.29 11.97
CA ARG A 208 -5.94 -10.63 10.70
C ARG A 208 -6.73 -11.08 9.46
N ASN A 209 -7.38 -12.22 9.49
CA ASN A 209 -8.17 -12.74 8.39
C ASN A 209 -9.67 -12.53 8.58
N ARG A 210 -10.13 -12.16 9.78
CA ARG A 210 -11.53 -11.95 10.13
C ARG A 210 -11.95 -10.57 9.64
N MET A 211 -12.79 -10.54 8.57
CA MET A 211 -13.25 -9.30 7.95
C MET A 211 -14.33 -8.59 8.78
N ASP A 212 -15.01 -9.34 9.65
CA ASP A 212 -16.03 -8.84 10.58
C ASP A 212 -15.46 -8.25 11.86
N LEU A 213 -14.13 -8.33 12.07
CA LEU A 213 -13.43 -7.78 13.23
C LEU A 213 -12.52 -6.63 12.84
N GLU A 214 -12.25 -5.75 13.81
CA GLU A 214 -11.22 -4.71 13.68
C GLU A 214 -9.86 -5.28 14.11
N GLY A 215 -9.43 -6.38 13.47
CA GLY A 215 -8.24 -7.15 13.82
C GLY A 215 -6.96 -6.72 13.10
N THR A 216 -6.97 -5.60 12.36
CA THR A 216 -5.81 -5.11 11.60
C THR A 216 -5.42 -3.69 12.02
N SER A 217 -4.15 -3.32 11.80
CA SER A 217 -3.62 -2.00 12.21
C SER A 217 -4.17 -0.83 11.39
N THR A 218 -4.71 -1.06 10.20
CA THR A 218 -5.15 -0.02 9.24
C THR A 218 -4.11 1.06 8.94
N LEU A 219 -2.81 0.77 9.11
CA LEU A 219 -1.70 1.72 8.97
C LEU A 219 -1.19 1.87 7.53
N SER A 220 -1.71 1.10 6.58
CA SER A 220 -1.22 1.10 5.20
C SER A 220 -1.25 2.47 4.50
N PRO A 221 -2.28 3.37 4.67
CA PRO A 221 -2.23 4.71 4.11
C PRO A 221 -1.09 5.56 4.70
N TYR A 222 -0.86 5.47 5.99
CA TYR A 222 0.17 6.24 6.69
C TYR A 222 1.59 5.80 6.32
N LEU A 223 1.80 4.48 6.16
CA LEU A 223 3.05 3.93 5.64
C LEU A 223 3.27 4.30 4.16
N HIS A 224 2.20 4.42 3.36
CA HIS A 224 2.29 4.81 1.97
C HIS A 224 2.82 6.24 1.80
N PHE A 225 2.32 7.18 2.62
CA PHE A 225 2.74 8.60 2.57
C PHE A 225 3.89 8.92 3.53
N GLY A 226 4.42 7.93 4.24
CA GLY A 226 5.52 8.10 5.17
C GLY A 226 5.18 8.96 6.40
N MET A 227 3.88 9.05 6.75
CA MET A 227 3.41 9.65 8.01
C MET A 227 3.73 8.76 9.21
N LEU A 228 3.97 7.47 8.96
CA LEU A 228 4.60 6.52 9.85
C LEU A 228 5.83 5.95 9.17
N GLY A 229 6.98 6.04 9.80
CA GLY A 229 8.22 5.43 9.33
C GLY A 229 8.15 3.90 9.44
N LEU A 230 8.60 3.18 8.41
CA LEU A 230 8.62 1.72 8.46
C LEU A 230 9.53 1.21 9.59
N ARG A 231 10.64 1.88 9.86
CA ARG A 231 11.54 1.57 10.98
C ARG A 231 10.85 1.71 12.33
N GLN A 232 9.96 2.72 12.50
CA GLN A 232 9.15 2.90 13.71
C GLN A 232 8.19 1.70 13.89
N ALA A 233 7.49 1.28 12.84
CA ALA A 233 6.59 0.14 12.87
C ALA A 233 7.33 -1.18 13.20
N ILE A 234 8.52 -1.40 12.62
CA ILE A 234 9.37 -2.55 12.91
C ILE A 234 9.86 -2.53 14.35
N HIS A 235 10.31 -1.37 14.84
CA HIS A 235 10.70 -1.21 16.24
C HIS A 235 9.55 -1.57 17.18
N ALA A 236 8.35 -1.05 16.91
CA ALA A 236 7.14 -1.33 17.69
C ALA A 236 6.78 -2.83 17.70
N ALA A 237 6.84 -3.51 16.54
CA ALA A 237 6.64 -4.95 16.45
C ALA A 237 7.64 -5.73 17.30
N ARG A 238 8.93 -5.37 17.27
CA ARG A 238 9.97 -6.00 18.09
C ARG A 238 9.75 -5.78 19.59
N GLN A 239 9.36 -4.56 19.99
CA GLN A 239 9.03 -4.29 21.40
C GLN A 239 7.84 -5.13 21.87
N ALA A 240 6.79 -5.25 21.04
CA ALA A 240 5.65 -6.11 21.34
C ALA A 240 6.07 -7.59 21.49
N MET A 241 6.96 -8.10 20.62
CA MET A 241 7.49 -9.47 20.75
C MET A 241 8.26 -9.68 22.06
N ILE A 242 9.00 -8.66 22.54
CA ILE A 242 9.74 -8.72 23.81
C ILE A 242 8.79 -8.68 25.02
N GLN A 243 7.73 -7.87 24.93
CA GLN A 243 6.75 -7.68 26.01
C GLN A 243 5.69 -8.78 26.06
N ALA A 244 5.59 -9.60 25.02
CA ALA A 244 4.57 -10.65 24.90
C ALA A 244 4.67 -11.67 26.03
N ARG A 245 3.53 -11.93 26.68
CA ARG A 245 3.42 -12.95 27.75
C ARG A 245 2.96 -14.28 27.16
N GLY A 246 3.91 -15.11 26.74
CA GLY A 246 3.67 -16.43 26.14
C GLY A 246 3.92 -16.47 24.63
N GLU A 247 3.98 -17.69 24.07
CA GLU A 247 4.38 -17.94 22.69
C GLU A 247 3.33 -17.45 21.66
N MET A 248 2.04 -17.58 21.95
CA MET A 248 0.99 -17.17 20.99
C MET A 248 0.95 -15.65 20.76
N PRO A 249 0.97 -14.78 21.80
CA PRO A 249 1.07 -13.33 21.61
C PRO A 249 2.36 -12.90 20.90
N LYS A 250 3.49 -13.53 21.23
CA LYS A 250 4.78 -13.29 20.58
C LYS A 250 4.72 -13.65 19.09
N ARG A 251 4.17 -14.81 18.76
CA ARG A 251 3.93 -15.22 17.37
C ARG A 251 3.01 -14.24 16.62
N SER A 252 1.97 -13.75 17.29
CA SER A 252 1.07 -12.76 16.69
C SER A 252 1.81 -11.48 16.31
N ALA A 253 2.65 -10.94 17.19
CA ALA A 253 3.48 -9.77 16.90
C ALA A 253 4.48 -10.07 15.77
N GLU A 254 5.07 -11.26 15.73
CA GLU A 254 5.95 -11.68 14.63
C GLU A 254 5.20 -11.78 13.28
N VAL A 255 3.97 -12.27 13.30
CA VAL A 255 3.13 -12.31 12.09
C VAL A 255 2.89 -10.91 11.55
N TRP A 256 2.66 -9.91 12.42
CA TRP A 256 2.55 -8.51 11.98
C TRP A 256 3.88 -7.97 11.44
N LEU A 257 5.01 -8.26 12.07
CA LEU A 257 6.33 -7.92 11.52
C LEU A 257 6.53 -8.51 10.12
N ASN A 258 6.07 -9.73 9.88
CA ASN A 258 6.16 -10.34 8.55
C ASN A 258 5.36 -9.57 7.47
N GLU A 259 4.25 -8.89 7.82
CA GLU A 259 3.53 -8.03 6.86
C GLU A 259 4.36 -6.79 6.48
N LEU A 260 5.13 -6.23 7.42
CA LEU A 260 6.06 -5.14 7.12
C LEU A 260 7.21 -5.62 6.21
N ILE A 261 7.70 -6.85 6.43
CA ILE A 261 8.72 -7.47 5.57
C ILE A 261 8.15 -7.77 4.17
N TRP A 262 6.89 -8.18 4.04
CA TRP A 262 6.21 -8.33 2.74
C TRP A 262 6.19 -7.02 1.95
N ARG A 263 5.95 -5.89 2.62
CA ARG A 263 6.02 -4.58 1.98
C ARG A 263 7.39 -4.31 1.38
N GLU A 264 8.47 -4.55 2.11
CA GLU A 264 9.84 -4.38 1.58
C GLU A 264 10.18 -5.40 0.49
N PHE A 265 9.71 -6.64 0.62
CA PHE A 265 9.88 -7.63 -0.42
C PHE A 265 9.28 -7.18 -1.76
N TYR A 266 8.10 -6.58 -1.75
CA TYR A 266 7.48 -6.07 -2.96
C TYR A 266 8.16 -4.81 -3.51
N ILE A 267 8.68 -3.94 -2.63
CA ILE A 267 9.52 -2.81 -3.05
C ILE A 267 10.79 -3.32 -3.74
N GLN A 268 11.46 -4.31 -3.16
CA GLN A 268 12.66 -4.93 -3.73
C GLN A 268 12.37 -5.60 -5.08
N ILE A 269 11.23 -6.29 -5.22
CA ILE A 269 10.83 -6.88 -6.50
C ILE A 269 10.62 -5.80 -7.56
N LEU A 270 9.88 -4.74 -7.25
CA LEU A 270 9.66 -3.64 -8.21
C LEU A 270 10.97 -2.93 -8.60
N PHE A 271 11.87 -2.74 -7.64
CA PHE A 271 13.17 -2.12 -7.87
C PHE A 271 14.05 -2.93 -8.83
N HIS A 272 14.18 -4.23 -8.61
CA HIS A 272 15.04 -5.10 -9.44
C HIS A 272 14.37 -5.55 -10.75
N PHE A 273 13.04 -5.57 -10.79
CA PHE A 273 12.24 -6.05 -11.92
C PHE A 273 11.17 -5.03 -12.31
N PRO A 274 11.53 -3.78 -12.71
CA PRO A 274 10.56 -2.71 -12.95
C PRO A 274 9.53 -3.02 -14.05
N HIS A 275 9.84 -3.99 -14.95
CA HIS A 275 8.92 -4.45 -15.99
C HIS A 275 7.65 -5.09 -15.44
N VAL A 276 7.64 -5.57 -14.18
CA VAL A 276 6.45 -6.17 -13.55
C VAL A 276 5.29 -5.20 -13.43
N SER A 277 5.57 -3.91 -13.46
CA SER A 277 4.53 -2.87 -13.49
C SER A 277 3.68 -2.87 -14.78
N GLN A 278 4.14 -3.56 -15.83
CA GLN A 278 3.48 -3.59 -17.15
C GLN A 278 3.11 -5.00 -17.60
N THR A 279 3.86 -6.03 -17.16
CA THR A 279 3.68 -7.41 -17.60
C THR A 279 3.82 -8.40 -16.43
N ALA A 280 3.46 -9.65 -16.68
CA ALA A 280 3.62 -10.73 -15.71
C ALA A 280 5.10 -10.96 -15.36
N PHE A 281 5.40 -11.16 -14.07
CA PHE A 281 6.74 -11.59 -13.64
C PHE A 281 7.11 -12.96 -14.25
N ASN A 282 6.16 -13.90 -14.25
CA ASN A 282 6.32 -15.18 -14.91
C ASN A 282 5.94 -15.05 -16.40
N ALA A 283 6.95 -14.99 -17.25
CA ALA A 283 6.78 -14.80 -18.69
C ALA A 283 5.87 -15.87 -19.33
N SER A 284 5.86 -17.13 -18.82
CA SER A 284 4.99 -18.19 -19.34
C SER A 284 3.50 -17.93 -19.12
N LEU A 285 3.15 -16.97 -18.27
CA LEU A 285 1.79 -16.55 -17.94
C LEU A 285 1.49 -15.09 -18.37
N ALA A 286 2.33 -14.51 -19.23
CA ALA A 286 2.13 -13.16 -19.75
C ALA A 286 0.98 -13.08 -20.77
N ASN A 287 0.72 -14.18 -21.49
CA ASN A 287 -0.22 -14.25 -22.62
C ASN A 287 -1.45 -15.13 -22.33
N ILE A 288 -2.00 -15.02 -21.12
CA ILE A 288 -3.27 -15.67 -20.79
C ILE A 288 -4.37 -15.04 -21.64
N GLU A 289 -5.21 -15.86 -22.26
CA GLU A 289 -6.40 -15.39 -22.98
C GLU A 289 -7.50 -15.06 -21.99
N TRP A 290 -7.60 -13.77 -21.69
CA TRP A 290 -8.64 -13.22 -20.83
C TRP A 290 -9.93 -13.01 -21.64
N ILE A 291 -11.11 -13.24 -21.03
CA ILE A 291 -12.39 -12.95 -21.66
C ILE A 291 -12.65 -11.45 -21.72
N ASN A 292 -12.26 -10.73 -20.67
CA ASN A 292 -12.37 -9.27 -20.58
C ASN A 292 -13.79 -8.73 -20.88
N ASP A 293 -14.82 -9.36 -20.32
CA ASP A 293 -16.21 -8.87 -20.44
C ASP A 293 -16.38 -7.58 -19.64
N GLU A 294 -16.58 -6.48 -20.35
CA GLU A 294 -16.73 -5.14 -19.77
C GLU A 294 -17.96 -5.06 -18.86
N SER A 295 -19.06 -5.71 -19.20
CA SER A 295 -20.29 -5.65 -18.40
C SER A 295 -20.13 -6.35 -17.05
N GLN A 296 -19.40 -7.48 -17.01
CA GLN A 296 -19.04 -8.17 -15.79
C GLN A 296 -18.03 -7.37 -14.96
N PHE A 297 -17.08 -6.70 -15.62
CA PHE A 297 -16.15 -5.82 -14.93
C PHE A 297 -16.85 -4.62 -14.26
N GLU A 298 -17.79 -3.98 -14.96
CA GLU A 298 -18.59 -2.90 -14.38
C GLU A 298 -19.44 -3.38 -13.20
N ALA A 299 -20.07 -4.57 -13.31
CA ALA A 299 -20.81 -5.16 -12.21
C ALA A 299 -19.91 -5.48 -11.00
N TRP A 300 -18.69 -5.98 -11.23
CA TRP A 300 -17.69 -6.22 -10.19
C TRP A 300 -17.28 -4.90 -9.52
N LYS A 301 -16.94 -3.86 -10.27
CA LYS A 301 -16.64 -2.52 -9.74
C LYS A 301 -17.77 -1.95 -8.90
N ALA A 302 -19.01 -2.18 -9.34
CA ALA A 302 -20.22 -1.70 -8.66
C ALA A 302 -20.57 -2.48 -7.39
N GLY A 303 -19.95 -3.64 -7.13
CA GLY A 303 -20.36 -4.56 -6.06
C GLY A 303 -21.76 -5.11 -6.29
N ARG A 304 -21.99 -5.63 -7.50
CA ARG A 304 -23.26 -6.23 -7.99
C ARG A 304 -23.03 -7.53 -8.72
N THR A 305 -22.10 -8.33 -8.25
CA THR A 305 -21.76 -9.64 -8.84
C THR A 305 -22.77 -10.73 -8.48
N GLY A 306 -23.63 -10.52 -7.49
CA GLY A 306 -24.49 -11.52 -6.91
C GLY A 306 -23.78 -12.48 -5.95
N VAL A 307 -22.50 -12.23 -5.66
CA VAL A 307 -21.70 -12.95 -4.66
C VAL A 307 -21.48 -12.03 -3.44
N PRO A 308 -22.21 -12.23 -2.32
CA PRO A 308 -22.30 -11.25 -1.24
C PRO A 308 -20.97 -10.77 -0.69
N ILE A 309 -19.98 -11.65 -0.49
CA ILE A 309 -18.68 -11.28 0.06
C ILE A 309 -17.85 -10.43 -0.91
N VAL A 310 -17.97 -10.69 -2.22
CA VAL A 310 -17.31 -9.89 -3.28
C VAL A 310 -17.96 -8.50 -3.33
N ASP A 311 -19.30 -8.47 -3.32
CA ASP A 311 -20.05 -7.22 -3.40
C ASP A 311 -19.83 -6.36 -2.17
N ALA A 312 -19.80 -6.94 -0.98
CA ALA A 312 -19.47 -6.25 0.27
C ALA A 312 -18.08 -5.60 0.21
N ALA A 313 -17.08 -6.32 -0.28
CA ALA A 313 -15.72 -5.83 -0.38
C ALA A 313 -15.57 -4.70 -1.41
N MET A 314 -16.21 -4.80 -2.57
CA MET A 314 -16.17 -3.76 -3.59
C MET A 314 -16.93 -2.50 -3.16
N ARG A 315 -18.03 -2.65 -2.41
CA ARG A 315 -18.74 -1.51 -1.83
C ARG A 315 -17.94 -0.84 -0.72
N GLN A 316 -17.23 -1.60 0.13
CA GLN A 316 -16.28 -1.04 1.10
C GLN A 316 -15.24 -0.17 0.40
N LEU A 317 -14.60 -0.68 -0.66
CA LEU A 317 -13.62 0.09 -1.43
C LEU A 317 -14.21 1.40 -1.96
N ARG A 318 -15.38 1.34 -2.56
CA ARG A 318 -16.07 2.51 -3.13
C ARG A 318 -16.47 3.54 -2.08
N GLU A 319 -16.86 3.11 -0.89
CA GLU A 319 -17.33 4.01 0.17
C GLU A 319 -16.18 4.69 0.90
N ILE A 320 -15.18 3.91 1.35
CA ILE A 320 -14.14 4.42 2.24
C ILE A 320 -12.73 4.50 1.62
N GLY A 321 -12.51 3.97 0.41
CA GLY A 321 -11.19 3.97 -0.24
C GLY A 321 -10.19 3.02 0.41
N TRP A 322 -10.65 2.10 1.25
CA TRP A 322 -9.83 1.10 1.90
C TRP A 322 -10.56 -0.25 1.89
N MET A 323 -9.81 -1.34 1.84
CA MET A 323 -10.36 -2.68 1.86
C MET A 323 -9.45 -3.60 2.70
N HIS A 324 -10.07 -4.44 3.51
CA HIS A 324 -9.39 -5.48 4.29
C HIS A 324 -8.56 -6.40 3.38
N ASN A 325 -7.32 -6.77 3.79
CA ASN A 325 -6.43 -7.56 2.93
C ASN A 325 -7.06 -8.88 2.44
N ARG A 326 -7.76 -9.61 3.33
CA ARG A 326 -8.46 -10.84 2.94
C ARG A 326 -9.52 -10.59 1.87
N ALA A 327 -10.24 -9.49 1.96
CA ALA A 327 -11.23 -9.08 0.97
C ALA A 327 -10.56 -8.79 -0.38
N ARG A 328 -9.41 -8.08 -0.41
CA ARG A 328 -8.64 -7.83 -1.65
C ARG A 328 -8.30 -9.15 -2.35
N MET A 329 -7.84 -10.15 -1.62
CA MET A 329 -7.53 -11.47 -2.18
C MET A 329 -8.75 -12.17 -2.77
N ILE A 330 -9.91 -12.09 -2.11
CA ILE A 330 -11.17 -12.73 -2.54
C ILE A 330 -11.67 -12.07 -3.82
N VAL A 331 -11.78 -10.75 -3.86
CA VAL A 331 -12.32 -10.04 -5.03
C VAL A 331 -11.37 -10.09 -6.23
N ALA A 332 -10.06 -10.10 -6.00
CA ALA A 332 -9.07 -10.28 -7.06
C ALA A 332 -9.13 -11.71 -7.62
N SER A 333 -9.24 -12.73 -6.77
CA SER A 333 -9.40 -14.11 -7.22
C SER A 333 -10.70 -14.29 -8.03
N TYR A 334 -11.80 -13.68 -7.60
CA TYR A 334 -13.05 -13.73 -8.34
C TYR A 334 -12.92 -13.10 -9.72
N LEU A 335 -12.31 -11.90 -9.81
CA LEU A 335 -12.08 -11.22 -11.08
C LEU A 335 -11.26 -12.08 -12.05
N VAL A 336 -10.11 -12.56 -11.61
CA VAL A 336 -9.14 -13.23 -12.51
C VAL A 336 -9.44 -14.71 -12.75
N LYS A 337 -10.13 -15.38 -11.84
CA LYS A 337 -10.37 -16.82 -11.92
C LYS A 337 -11.82 -17.18 -12.30
N ASP A 338 -12.81 -16.51 -11.73
CA ASP A 338 -14.20 -16.82 -12.00
C ASP A 338 -14.71 -16.00 -13.21
N LEU A 339 -14.37 -14.70 -13.33
CA LEU A 339 -14.73 -13.87 -14.49
C LEU A 339 -13.73 -13.99 -15.66
N LEU A 340 -12.50 -14.46 -15.43
CA LEU A 340 -11.39 -14.53 -16.39
C LEU A 340 -11.12 -13.16 -17.05
N ILE A 341 -11.08 -12.13 -16.21
CA ILE A 341 -10.74 -10.75 -16.59
C ILE A 341 -9.28 -10.48 -16.22
N ASP A 342 -8.58 -9.77 -17.10
CA ASP A 342 -7.16 -9.41 -16.93
C ASP A 342 -6.92 -8.71 -15.59
N TRP A 343 -5.97 -9.20 -14.82
CA TRP A 343 -5.61 -8.66 -13.52
C TRP A 343 -5.22 -7.18 -13.58
N ARG A 344 -4.70 -6.69 -14.71
CA ARG A 344 -4.33 -5.29 -14.91
C ARG A 344 -5.51 -4.33 -14.83
N TRP A 345 -6.71 -4.78 -15.25
CA TRP A 345 -7.94 -4.00 -15.09
C TRP A 345 -8.29 -3.79 -13.61
N GLY A 346 -8.19 -4.87 -12.83
CA GLY A 346 -8.44 -4.81 -11.39
C GLY A 346 -7.37 -4.01 -10.65
N GLU A 347 -6.09 -4.15 -11.03
CA GLU A 347 -4.99 -3.37 -10.49
C GLU A 347 -5.19 -1.87 -10.70
N ALA A 348 -5.52 -1.46 -11.93
CA ALA A 348 -5.79 -0.07 -12.27
C ALA A 348 -6.97 0.48 -11.46
N TRP A 349 -8.06 -0.28 -11.35
CA TRP A 349 -9.21 0.10 -10.53
C TRP A 349 -8.86 0.28 -9.04
N PHE A 350 -8.02 -0.61 -8.50
CA PHE A 350 -7.52 -0.47 -7.13
C PHE A 350 -6.64 0.76 -6.98
N MET A 351 -5.72 1.01 -7.92
CA MET A 351 -4.89 2.22 -7.90
C MET A 351 -5.72 3.50 -8.00
N GLU A 352 -6.86 3.48 -8.65
CA GLU A 352 -7.77 4.63 -8.72
C GLU A 352 -8.53 4.87 -7.41
N ASN A 353 -8.88 3.83 -6.66
CA ASN A 353 -9.80 3.93 -5.54
C ASN A 353 -9.15 3.81 -4.16
N LEU A 354 -8.00 3.14 -4.02
CA LEU A 354 -7.36 2.90 -2.73
C LEU A 354 -6.64 4.15 -2.20
N LEU A 355 -6.83 4.47 -0.93
CA LEU A 355 -6.05 5.46 -0.17
C LEU A 355 -4.57 5.04 -0.04
N ASP A 356 -4.35 3.74 0.18
CA ASP A 356 -3.04 3.13 0.31
C ASP A 356 -2.50 2.55 -1.01
N GLY A 357 -3.01 3.04 -2.16
CA GLY A 357 -2.61 2.57 -3.49
C GLY A 357 -1.11 2.76 -3.73
N ASP A 358 -0.32 1.72 -3.46
CA ASP A 358 1.13 1.67 -3.62
C ASP A 358 1.47 0.74 -4.80
N LEU A 359 2.30 1.21 -5.72
CA LEU A 359 2.58 0.45 -6.95
C LEU A 359 3.19 -0.92 -6.66
N ALA A 360 4.17 -1.00 -5.75
CA ALA A 360 4.83 -2.26 -5.42
C ALA A 360 3.87 -3.26 -4.79
N ALA A 361 3.13 -2.84 -3.75
CA ALA A 361 2.22 -3.69 -3.01
C ALA A 361 0.97 -4.08 -3.83
N ASN A 362 0.40 -3.14 -4.58
CA ASN A 362 -0.80 -3.39 -5.39
C ASN A 362 -0.49 -4.33 -6.56
N ASN A 363 0.53 -4.02 -7.35
CA ASN A 363 0.95 -4.85 -8.49
C ASN A 363 1.29 -6.28 -8.05
N SER A 364 2.15 -6.41 -7.04
CA SER A 364 2.55 -7.73 -6.54
C SER A 364 1.39 -8.51 -5.95
N GLY A 365 0.46 -7.86 -5.24
CA GLY A 365 -0.75 -8.48 -4.70
C GLY A 365 -1.69 -9.02 -5.79
N TRP A 366 -1.88 -8.26 -6.87
CA TRP A 366 -2.65 -8.68 -8.03
C TRP A 366 -1.99 -9.85 -8.76
N GLN A 367 -0.70 -9.76 -9.04
CA GLN A 367 0.05 -10.84 -9.68
C GLN A 367 0.14 -12.09 -8.80
N TRP A 368 0.24 -11.93 -7.46
CA TRP A 368 0.18 -13.06 -6.53
C TRP A 368 -1.15 -13.82 -6.67
N THR A 369 -2.26 -13.12 -6.71
CA THR A 369 -3.61 -13.72 -6.83
C THR A 369 -3.83 -14.29 -8.24
N ALA A 370 -3.38 -13.61 -9.28
CA ALA A 370 -3.42 -14.09 -10.65
C ALA A 370 -2.56 -15.34 -10.86
N GLY A 371 -1.54 -15.56 -10.03
CA GLY A 371 -0.58 -16.64 -10.19
C GLY A 371 0.54 -16.31 -11.19
N THR A 372 0.66 -15.05 -11.61
CA THR A 372 1.62 -14.56 -12.60
C THR A 372 2.85 -13.91 -11.97
N GLY A 373 2.82 -13.65 -10.66
CA GLY A 373 3.85 -12.92 -9.93
C GLY A 373 4.98 -13.77 -9.38
N THR A 374 5.89 -13.10 -8.68
CA THR A 374 6.91 -13.74 -7.87
C THR A 374 6.29 -14.35 -6.61
N ASP A 375 6.77 -15.51 -6.17
CA ASP A 375 6.22 -16.26 -5.02
C ASP A 375 4.67 -16.35 -5.03
N ALA A 376 4.09 -16.37 -6.22
CA ALA A 376 2.65 -16.30 -6.42
C ALA A 376 1.93 -17.55 -5.92
N ALA A 377 0.65 -17.38 -5.59
CA ALA A 377 -0.21 -18.53 -5.37
C ALA A 377 -0.22 -19.43 -6.61
N PRO A 378 -0.12 -20.75 -6.46
CA PRO A 378 -0.22 -21.65 -7.61
C PRO A 378 -1.47 -21.34 -8.45
N TYR A 379 -1.34 -21.26 -9.75
CA TYR A 379 -2.42 -20.85 -10.67
C TYR A 379 -3.69 -21.71 -10.55
N PHE A 380 -3.53 -22.96 -10.15
CA PHE A 380 -4.65 -23.88 -9.90
C PHE A 380 -5.36 -23.64 -8.56
N ARG A 381 -4.83 -22.75 -7.70
CA ARG A 381 -5.47 -22.37 -6.44
C ARG A 381 -6.56 -21.31 -6.71
N ILE A 382 -7.77 -21.79 -6.96
CA ILE A 382 -8.95 -20.96 -7.21
C ILE A 382 -9.77 -20.88 -5.92
N PHE A 383 -9.94 -19.68 -5.38
CA PHE A 383 -10.75 -19.51 -4.17
C PHE A 383 -12.23 -19.78 -4.46
N ASN A 384 -12.91 -20.43 -3.53
CA ASN A 384 -14.36 -20.45 -3.52
C ASN A 384 -14.84 -19.27 -2.66
N PRO A 385 -15.47 -18.22 -3.23
CA PRO A 385 -15.84 -17.03 -2.46
C PRO A 385 -16.83 -17.32 -1.35
N VAL A 386 -17.75 -18.30 -1.51
CA VAL A 386 -18.70 -18.71 -0.47
C VAL A 386 -17.97 -19.36 0.71
N LEU A 387 -17.05 -20.29 0.46
CA LEU A 387 -16.25 -20.91 1.53
C LEU A 387 -15.31 -19.91 2.22
N GLN A 388 -14.76 -18.93 1.46
CA GLN A 388 -13.99 -17.84 2.05
C GLN A 388 -14.87 -16.96 2.93
N SER A 389 -16.09 -16.67 2.49
CA SER A 389 -17.08 -15.90 3.25
C SER A 389 -17.41 -16.57 4.58
N ILE A 390 -17.81 -17.84 4.56
CA ILE A 390 -18.13 -18.62 5.76
C ILE A 390 -16.95 -18.65 6.73
N LYS A 391 -15.73 -18.80 6.23
CA LYS A 391 -14.53 -18.88 7.05
C LYS A 391 -14.14 -17.54 7.70
N PHE A 392 -14.28 -16.43 6.99
CA PHE A 392 -13.69 -15.14 7.40
C PHE A 392 -14.73 -14.07 7.77
N ASP A 393 -16.01 -14.37 7.60
CA ASP A 393 -17.17 -13.61 8.07
C ASP A 393 -18.27 -14.56 8.53
N PRO A 394 -18.01 -15.48 9.50
CA PRO A 394 -18.88 -16.64 9.79
C PRO A 394 -20.32 -16.27 10.13
N ASN A 395 -20.53 -15.09 10.70
CA ASN A 395 -21.85 -14.58 11.05
C ASN A 395 -22.46 -13.67 9.97
N GLY A 396 -21.75 -13.38 8.87
CA GLY A 396 -22.21 -12.46 7.84
C GLY A 396 -22.26 -10.99 8.26
N ASN A 397 -21.51 -10.60 9.29
CA ASN A 397 -21.51 -9.22 9.81
C ASN A 397 -20.88 -8.24 8.85
N TYR A 398 -19.79 -8.66 8.17
CA TYR A 398 -19.15 -7.85 7.14
C TYR A 398 -20.09 -7.66 5.94
N ILE A 399 -20.76 -8.72 5.49
CA ILE A 399 -21.76 -8.64 4.42
C ILE A 399 -22.89 -7.70 4.83
N ARG A 400 -23.47 -7.83 6.03
CA ARG A 400 -24.56 -6.95 6.50
C ARG A 400 -24.17 -5.50 6.57
N ARG A 401 -22.91 -5.21 6.89
CA ARG A 401 -22.39 -3.84 6.96
C ARG A 401 -22.38 -3.18 5.57
N TRP A 402 -21.94 -3.89 4.54
CA TRP A 402 -21.68 -3.32 3.23
C TRP A 402 -22.74 -3.65 2.15
N VAL A 403 -23.63 -4.61 2.43
CA VAL A 403 -24.74 -5.00 1.55
C VAL A 403 -26.04 -4.90 2.33
N PRO A 404 -26.60 -3.68 2.49
CA PRO A 404 -27.79 -3.44 3.31
C PRO A 404 -29.00 -4.27 2.88
N GLU A 405 -29.09 -4.60 1.58
CA GLU A 405 -30.17 -5.42 1.00
C GLU A 405 -30.24 -6.83 1.61
N LEU A 406 -29.09 -7.35 2.11
CA LEU A 406 -29.00 -8.69 2.71
C LEU A 406 -29.05 -8.67 4.24
N ARG A 407 -29.24 -7.51 4.86
CA ARG A 407 -29.08 -7.32 6.31
C ARG A 407 -29.98 -8.22 7.15
N GLN A 408 -31.17 -8.57 6.64
CA GLN A 408 -32.16 -9.38 7.35
C GLN A 408 -31.97 -10.89 7.16
N LEU A 409 -31.04 -11.32 6.30
CA LEU A 409 -30.86 -12.75 6.06
C LEU A 409 -30.14 -13.41 7.24
N ASP A 410 -30.54 -14.66 7.52
CA ASP A 410 -29.85 -15.50 8.51
C ASP A 410 -28.40 -15.78 8.10
N SER A 411 -27.51 -15.96 9.08
CA SER A 411 -26.08 -16.22 8.86
C SER A 411 -25.81 -17.50 8.04
N LYS A 412 -26.70 -18.48 8.09
CA LYS A 412 -26.56 -19.73 7.32
C LYS A 412 -26.76 -19.54 5.83
N VAL A 413 -27.54 -18.54 5.43
CA VAL A 413 -27.95 -18.34 4.03
C VAL A 413 -27.35 -17.07 3.38
N ILE A 414 -26.88 -16.12 4.17
CA ILE A 414 -26.38 -14.83 3.70
C ILE A 414 -25.16 -14.95 2.76
N HIS A 415 -24.40 -16.03 2.88
CA HIS A 415 -23.18 -16.27 2.09
C HIS A 415 -23.48 -16.71 0.65
N ALA A 416 -24.63 -17.34 0.43
CA ALA A 416 -25.07 -17.85 -0.88
C ALA A 416 -26.62 -17.88 -0.97
N PRO A 417 -27.31 -16.73 -0.94
CA PRO A 417 -28.76 -16.66 -0.89
C PRO A 417 -29.45 -17.36 -2.09
N TRP A 418 -28.81 -17.37 -3.25
CA TRP A 418 -29.30 -18.01 -4.47
C TRP A 418 -29.41 -19.54 -4.34
N GLU A 419 -28.55 -20.18 -3.54
CA GLU A 419 -28.61 -21.65 -3.29
C GLU A 419 -29.88 -22.05 -2.51
N HIS A 420 -30.47 -21.09 -1.80
CA HIS A 420 -31.69 -21.26 -1.01
C HIS A 420 -32.92 -20.64 -1.69
N GLY A 421 -32.81 -20.20 -2.95
CA GLY A 421 -33.89 -19.55 -3.69
C GLY A 421 -34.35 -18.21 -3.10
N LEU A 422 -33.53 -17.60 -2.25
CA LEU A 422 -33.85 -16.33 -1.59
C LEU A 422 -33.56 -15.15 -2.51
N LYS A 423 -34.50 -14.20 -2.54
CA LYS A 423 -34.41 -12.96 -3.29
C LYS A 423 -34.45 -11.75 -2.34
N ALA A 424 -33.52 -10.84 -2.50
CA ALA A 424 -33.54 -9.59 -1.77
C ALA A 424 -33.81 -8.43 -2.74
N LYS A 425 -34.75 -7.57 -2.40
CA LYS A 425 -35.11 -6.43 -3.27
C LYS A 425 -33.88 -5.53 -3.50
N GLY A 426 -33.54 -5.32 -4.75
CA GLY A 426 -32.41 -4.46 -5.16
C GLY A 426 -31.05 -5.18 -5.22
N TYR A 427 -30.97 -6.44 -4.86
CA TYR A 427 -29.79 -7.30 -4.96
C TYR A 427 -29.94 -8.33 -6.09
N PRO A 428 -28.84 -8.70 -6.81
CA PRO A 428 -28.92 -9.73 -7.85
C PRO A 428 -29.42 -11.08 -7.33
N ASP A 429 -30.32 -11.73 -8.08
CA ASP A 429 -30.91 -13.02 -7.72
C ASP A 429 -29.92 -14.19 -7.85
N ARG A 430 -28.86 -14.03 -8.66
CA ARG A 430 -27.84 -15.05 -8.95
C ARG A 430 -26.47 -14.43 -9.17
N PRO A 431 -25.35 -15.17 -8.98
CA PRO A 431 -24.04 -14.75 -9.44
C PRO A 431 -23.97 -14.46 -10.94
N LEU A 432 -23.09 -13.52 -11.34
CA LEU A 432 -22.86 -13.15 -12.74
C LEU A 432 -22.49 -14.33 -13.62
N VAL A 433 -21.75 -15.28 -13.07
CA VAL A 433 -21.29 -16.47 -13.77
C VAL A 433 -21.44 -17.71 -12.87
N GLU A 434 -21.69 -18.84 -13.48
CA GLU A 434 -21.48 -20.14 -12.85
C GLU A 434 -19.99 -20.42 -12.80
N ARG A 435 -19.52 -20.98 -11.68
CA ARG A 435 -18.09 -21.25 -11.47
C ARG A 435 -17.64 -22.40 -12.36
N ASP A 436 -16.68 -22.08 -13.23
CA ASP A 436 -16.04 -23.02 -14.14
C ASP A 436 -14.51 -23.01 -13.93
N LYS A 437 -14.05 -23.95 -13.10
CA LYS A 437 -12.61 -24.10 -12.82
C LYS A 437 -11.83 -24.66 -14.00
N GLU A 438 -12.44 -25.51 -14.82
CA GLU A 438 -11.80 -26.17 -15.96
C GLU A 438 -11.47 -25.12 -17.03
N ARG A 439 -12.40 -24.24 -17.36
CA ARG A 439 -12.18 -23.10 -18.24
C ARG A 439 -10.96 -22.27 -17.82
N THR A 440 -10.91 -21.93 -16.54
CA THR A 440 -9.79 -21.14 -16.01
C THR A 440 -8.46 -21.90 -16.12
N LEU A 441 -8.41 -23.15 -15.70
CA LEU A 441 -7.20 -23.96 -15.79
C LEU A 441 -6.72 -24.14 -17.23
N LEU A 442 -7.64 -24.31 -18.18
CA LEU A 442 -7.32 -24.45 -19.61
C LEU A 442 -6.65 -23.16 -20.15
N ALA A 443 -7.18 -21.97 -19.84
CA ALA A 443 -6.60 -20.70 -20.26
C ALA A 443 -5.15 -20.54 -19.77
N TYR A 444 -4.87 -20.92 -18.52
CA TYR A 444 -3.52 -20.87 -17.95
C TYR A 444 -2.57 -21.92 -18.58
N GLN A 445 -3.05 -23.12 -18.86
CA GLN A 445 -2.27 -24.18 -19.51
C GLN A 445 -1.92 -23.80 -20.95
N GLN A 446 -2.85 -23.24 -21.69
CA GLN A 446 -2.63 -22.78 -23.07
C GLN A 446 -1.57 -21.67 -23.14
N SER A 447 -1.57 -20.72 -22.20
CA SER A 447 -0.54 -19.70 -22.11
C SER A 447 0.87 -20.30 -21.96
N LYS A 448 1.04 -21.31 -21.10
CA LYS A 448 2.31 -22.01 -20.91
C LYS A 448 2.77 -22.76 -22.16
N GLN A 449 1.86 -23.50 -22.81
CA GLN A 449 2.17 -24.27 -24.01
C GLN A 449 2.58 -23.39 -25.20
N ARG A 450 2.01 -22.19 -25.32
CA ARG A 450 2.40 -21.24 -26.38
C ARG A 450 3.84 -20.77 -26.21
N MET A 451 4.31 -20.55 -24.99
CA MET A 451 5.68 -20.14 -24.74
C MET A 451 6.70 -21.26 -25.01
N GLU A 452 6.31 -22.53 -24.79
CA GLU A 452 7.17 -23.68 -25.07
C GLU A 452 7.36 -23.93 -26.59
N ARG A 453 6.52 -23.33 -27.44
CA ARG A 453 6.56 -23.47 -28.90
C ARG A 453 7.32 -22.34 -29.62
N VAL A 454 7.70 -21.29 -28.90
CA VAL A 454 8.49 -20.14 -29.37
C VAL A 454 9.93 -20.29 -28.90
#